data_c4a479134c0c7aceecbd33b042d4edd7
#
_entry.id   c4a479134c0c7aceecbd33b042d4edd7
#
_cell.length_a   1.000
_cell.length_b   1.000
_cell.length_c   1.000
_cell.angle_alpha   90.00
_cell.angle_beta   90.00
_cell.angle_gamma   90.00
#
_symmetry.space_group_name_H-M   'P 1'
#
loop_
_entity.id
_entity.type
_entity.pdbx_description
1 polymer ?
#
loop_
_entity_poly.entity_id
_entity_poly.type
_entity_poly.pdbx_seq_one_letter_code
_entity_poly.pdbx_strand_id
1 'polypeptide(L)'
;MTNRKQITAEILIVLALSLGASAIYSIVSLIAKLTAKAGLAGQTTLINGSMATREWLDATYQLLSITFGLAPVALALYLIWQSDGQPFKRIGLQLEKPQFWASRGLLLAAAIGIPGLGLYVVSRFLGLSSRIVPAELPDYWWAVPILLLAAVKAGLLEEVLIVGYLFDRLAKLGFSDRSQILISAAIRGSYHLYQGFGGFIGNFVMGLVFGWAYKKWGKVMPLVFAHFILDAVSFVGYALIGNNLQLP
;
A
#
# COMPACT_ATOMS: atom_id res chain seq x y z
N MET A 1 26.39 -18.05 -5.99
CA MET A 1 25.25 -18.39 -5.09
C MET A 1 25.20 -17.35 -3.97
N THR A 2 24.17 -16.54 -3.92
CA THR A 2 24.00 -15.52 -2.86
C THR A 2 23.79 -16.23 -1.52
N ASN A 3 24.60 -15.87 -0.51
CA ASN A 3 24.52 -16.48 0.81
C ASN A 3 23.19 -16.14 1.50
N ARG A 4 22.57 -17.08 2.23
CA ARG A 4 21.33 -16.85 3.00
C ARG A 4 21.41 -15.62 3.90
N LYS A 5 22.56 -15.36 4.53
CA LYS A 5 22.80 -14.15 5.34
C LYS A 5 22.68 -12.87 4.51
N GLN A 6 23.19 -12.87 3.28
CA GLN A 6 23.10 -11.71 2.38
C GLN A 6 21.66 -11.43 1.97
N ILE A 7 20.87 -12.47 1.61
CA ILE A 7 19.46 -12.32 1.26
C ILE A 7 18.66 -11.79 2.45
N THR A 8 18.92 -12.31 3.66
CA THR A 8 18.25 -11.83 4.88
C THR A 8 18.59 -10.37 5.16
N ALA A 9 19.87 -9.98 5.07
CA ALA A 9 20.29 -8.59 5.24
C ALA A 9 19.65 -7.67 4.21
N GLU A 10 19.61 -8.11 2.94
CA GLU A 10 18.98 -7.38 1.83
C GLU A 10 17.48 -7.11 2.12
N ILE A 11 16.72 -8.15 2.54
CA ILE A 11 15.31 -8.00 2.93
C ILE A 11 15.18 -6.97 4.05
N LEU A 12 15.98 -7.10 5.11
CA LEU A 12 15.91 -6.21 6.27
C LEU A 12 16.23 -4.76 5.89
N ILE A 13 17.24 -4.52 5.05
CA ILE A 13 17.62 -3.18 4.59
C ILE A 13 16.51 -2.58 3.73
N VAL A 14 15.99 -3.33 2.75
CA VAL A 14 14.90 -2.83 1.88
C VAL A 14 13.66 -2.50 2.71
N LEU A 15 13.28 -3.36 3.66
CA LEU A 15 12.15 -3.10 4.54
C LEU A 15 12.41 -1.91 5.47
N ALA A 16 13.62 -1.80 6.05
CA ALA A 16 13.98 -0.68 6.92
C ALA A 16 13.96 0.68 6.20
N LEU A 17 14.28 0.70 4.91
CA LEU A 17 14.22 1.89 4.06
C LEU A 17 12.83 2.18 3.49
N SER A 18 11.82 1.37 3.81
CA SER A 18 10.49 1.46 3.22
C SER A 18 9.37 1.05 4.20
N LEU A 19 8.56 0.10 3.80
CA LEU A 19 7.34 -0.32 4.50
C LEU A 19 7.58 -0.95 5.88
N GLY A 20 8.76 -1.48 6.15
CA GLY A 20 9.13 -1.95 7.49
C GLY A 20 9.27 -0.79 8.48
N ALA A 21 9.92 0.33 8.08
CA ALA A 21 9.94 1.53 8.89
C ALA A 21 8.52 2.07 9.10
N SER A 22 7.70 2.10 8.04
CA SER A 22 6.29 2.50 8.13
C SER A 22 5.50 1.65 9.13
N ALA A 23 5.78 0.34 9.21
CA ALA A 23 5.14 -0.54 10.20
C ALA A 23 5.49 -0.13 11.64
N ILE A 24 6.77 0.20 11.91
CA ILE A 24 7.22 0.66 13.23
C ILE A 24 6.54 1.99 13.60
N TYR A 25 6.55 2.96 12.68
CA TYR A 25 5.84 4.24 12.89
C TYR A 25 4.35 4.05 13.10
N SER A 26 3.71 3.11 12.40
CA SER A 26 2.29 2.80 12.55
C SER A 26 1.97 2.21 13.92
N ILE A 27 2.82 1.34 14.46
CA ILE A 27 2.68 0.80 15.82
C ILE A 27 2.76 1.95 16.85
N VAL A 28 3.76 2.82 16.73
CA VAL A 28 3.92 3.97 17.63
C VAL A 28 2.72 4.91 17.52
N SER A 29 2.24 5.19 16.30
CA SER A 29 1.04 6.00 16.06
C SER A 29 -0.22 5.38 16.71
N LEU A 30 -0.39 4.06 16.59
CA LEU A 30 -1.51 3.37 17.24
C LEU A 30 -1.44 3.51 18.76
N ILE A 31 -0.27 3.28 19.37
CA ILE A 31 -0.08 3.45 20.82
C ILE A 31 -0.42 4.89 21.24
N ALA A 32 0.07 5.89 20.51
CA ALA A 32 -0.23 7.29 20.78
C ALA A 32 -1.74 7.58 20.73
N LYS A 33 -2.45 7.04 19.73
CA LYS A 33 -3.89 7.20 19.60
C LYS A 33 -4.68 6.49 20.70
N LEU A 34 -4.25 5.28 21.11
CA LEU A 34 -4.91 4.53 22.19
C LEU A 34 -4.74 5.18 23.56
N THR A 35 -3.61 5.86 23.79
CA THR A 35 -3.28 6.53 25.05
C THR A 35 -3.78 7.98 25.13
N ALA A 36 -4.25 8.55 24.02
CA ALA A 36 -4.83 9.89 23.99
C ALA A 36 -6.20 9.94 24.69
N LYS A 37 -6.54 11.08 25.34
CA LYS A 37 -7.83 11.26 26.03
C LYS A 37 -9.05 10.98 25.16
N ALA A 38 -8.99 11.32 23.87
CA ALA A 38 -10.07 11.09 22.92
C ALA A 38 -10.17 9.61 22.44
N GLY A 39 -9.22 8.77 22.81
CA GLY A 39 -9.14 7.40 22.34
C GLY A 39 -8.98 7.28 20.82
N LEU A 40 -8.96 6.05 20.30
CA LEU A 40 -8.76 5.79 18.88
C LEU A 40 -9.92 6.35 18.00
N ALA A 41 -11.15 6.14 18.42
CA ALA A 41 -12.33 6.57 17.67
C ALA A 41 -12.47 8.10 17.54
N GLY A 42 -11.96 8.85 18.51
CA GLY A 42 -11.95 10.32 18.48
C GLY A 42 -10.80 10.94 17.69
N GLN A 43 -9.95 10.11 17.07
CA GLN A 43 -8.80 10.58 16.27
C GLN A 43 -9.11 10.58 14.78
N THR A 44 -8.45 11.48 14.06
CA THR A 44 -8.48 11.53 12.58
C THR A 44 -7.12 11.09 12.01
N THR A 45 -7.16 10.38 10.91
CA THR A 45 -5.98 9.98 10.13
C THR A 45 -6.09 10.59 8.74
N LEU A 46 -5.25 11.56 8.42
CA LEU A 46 -5.11 12.15 7.10
C LEU A 46 -4.07 11.35 6.29
N ILE A 47 -4.40 10.98 5.05
CA ILE A 47 -3.49 10.23 4.17
C ILE A 47 -2.76 11.18 3.21
N ASN A 48 -3.50 11.91 2.39
CA ASN A 48 -2.94 12.84 1.42
C ASN A 48 -3.35 14.27 1.80
N GLY A 49 -2.50 14.94 2.57
CA GLY A 49 -2.68 16.33 2.96
C GLY A 49 -1.78 17.29 2.20
N SER A 50 -2.10 18.57 2.24
CA SER A 50 -1.24 19.64 1.75
C SER A 50 0.11 19.63 2.50
N MET A 51 1.19 19.83 1.77
CA MET A 51 2.57 19.84 2.28
C MET A 51 3.13 21.28 2.42
N ALA A 52 2.45 22.28 1.87
CA ALA A 52 2.80 23.70 1.96
C ALA A 52 1.60 24.59 1.72
N THR A 53 1.63 25.82 2.27
CA THR A 53 0.57 26.80 2.08
C THR A 53 0.59 27.48 0.72
N ARG A 54 1.76 27.50 0.04
CA ARG A 54 1.90 28.07 -1.31
C ARG A 54 1.65 27.01 -2.37
N GLU A 55 0.74 27.28 -3.29
CA GLU A 55 0.28 26.35 -4.32
C GLU A 55 1.41 25.63 -5.08
N TRP A 56 2.30 26.38 -5.71
CA TRP A 56 3.39 25.81 -6.50
C TRP A 56 4.37 24.98 -5.65
N LEU A 57 4.58 25.39 -4.39
CA LEU A 57 5.47 24.69 -3.46
C LEU A 57 4.84 23.38 -2.97
N ASP A 58 3.53 23.39 -2.72
CA ASP A 58 2.79 22.17 -2.37
C ASP A 58 2.84 21.17 -3.53
N ALA A 59 2.51 21.59 -4.76
CA ALA A 59 2.65 20.73 -5.94
C ALA A 59 4.06 20.16 -6.10
N THR A 60 5.09 20.99 -5.86
CA THR A 60 6.49 20.55 -5.93
C THR A 60 6.79 19.48 -4.88
N TYR A 61 6.42 19.70 -3.61
CA TYR A 61 6.65 18.70 -2.56
C TYR A 61 5.86 17.41 -2.78
N GLN A 62 4.62 17.49 -3.28
CA GLN A 62 3.84 16.31 -3.65
C GLN A 62 4.56 15.49 -4.73
N LEU A 63 5.04 16.12 -5.80
CA LEU A 63 5.79 15.45 -6.87
C LEU A 63 7.12 14.83 -6.37
N LEU A 64 7.87 15.55 -5.54
CA LEU A 64 9.09 15.03 -4.93
C LEU A 64 8.79 13.83 -4.02
N SER A 65 7.74 13.90 -3.20
CA SER A 65 7.31 12.80 -2.34
C SER A 65 6.92 11.56 -3.13
N ILE A 66 6.20 11.73 -4.24
CA ILE A 66 5.85 10.64 -5.15
C ILE A 66 7.10 10.05 -5.80
N THR A 67 7.96 10.90 -6.36
CA THR A 67 9.17 10.48 -7.09
C THR A 67 10.14 9.74 -6.18
N PHE A 68 10.52 10.34 -5.05
CA PHE A 68 11.45 9.71 -4.11
C PHE A 68 10.81 8.54 -3.34
N GLY A 69 9.48 8.55 -3.18
CA GLY A 69 8.74 7.41 -2.63
C GLY A 69 8.85 6.14 -3.47
N LEU A 70 9.22 6.25 -4.76
CA LEU A 70 9.47 5.11 -5.64
C LEU A 70 10.93 4.60 -5.59
N ALA A 71 11.84 5.26 -4.89
CA ALA A 71 13.24 4.82 -4.77
C ALA A 71 13.38 3.38 -4.23
N PRO A 72 12.60 2.93 -3.21
CA PRO A 72 12.65 1.54 -2.76
C PRO A 72 12.20 0.55 -3.85
N VAL A 73 11.26 0.93 -4.72
CA VAL A 73 10.83 0.10 -5.87
C VAL A 73 11.98 -0.07 -6.84
N ALA A 74 12.67 1.03 -7.18
CA ALA A 74 13.84 1.00 -8.05
C ALA A 74 14.96 0.12 -7.45
N LEU A 75 15.21 0.25 -6.13
CA LEU A 75 16.18 -0.59 -5.43
C LEU A 75 15.81 -2.08 -5.50
N ALA A 76 14.56 -2.44 -5.22
CA ALA A 76 14.11 -3.82 -5.27
C ALA A 76 14.24 -4.43 -6.67
N LEU A 77 13.86 -3.67 -7.70
CA LEU A 77 14.03 -4.10 -9.10
C LEU A 77 15.51 -4.25 -9.47
N TYR A 78 16.37 -3.33 -9.02
CA TYR A 78 17.81 -3.42 -9.22
C TYR A 78 18.42 -4.68 -8.58
N LEU A 79 18.02 -4.98 -7.34
CA LEU A 79 18.48 -6.17 -6.63
C LEU A 79 18.01 -7.48 -7.32
N ILE A 80 16.78 -7.51 -7.83
CA ILE A 80 16.30 -8.64 -8.64
C ILE A 80 17.10 -8.72 -9.94
N TRP A 81 17.36 -7.58 -10.61
CA TRP A 81 18.16 -7.55 -11.83
C TRP A 81 19.57 -8.12 -11.64
N GLN A 82 20.24 -7.77 -10.53
CA GLN A 82 21.56 -8.32 -10.19
C GLN A 82 21.54 -9.84 -10.02
N SER A 83 20.45 -10.42 -9.50
CA SER A 83 20.37 -11.85 -9.24
C SER A 83 19.82 -12.68 -10.41
N ASP A 84 18.91 -12.13 -11.20
CA ASP A 84 18.12 -12.89 -12.18
C ASP A 84 18.09 -12.25 -13.58
N GLY A 85 18.62 -11.04 -13.77
CA GLY A 85 18.78 -10.37 -15.06
C GLY A 85 17.52 -9.76 -15.69
N GLN A 86 16.31 -10.14 -15.28
CA GLN A 86 15.04 -9.70 -15.89
C GLN A 86 13.98 -9.37 -14.82
N PRO A 87 14.14 -8.26 -14.09
CA PRO A 87 13.31 -7.97 -12.91
C PRO A 87 11.81 -7.87 -13.23
N PHE A 88 11.43 -7.15 -14.27
CA PHE A 88 10.04 -6.97 -14.67
C PHE A 88 9.34 -8.29 -15.04
N LYS A 89 10.04 -9.16 -15.76
CA LYS A 89 9.53 -10.48 -16.12
C LYS A 89 9.47 -11.40 -14.91
N ARG A 90 10.48 -11.34 -14.04
CA ARG A 90 10.60 -12.18 -12.84
C ARG A 90 9.39 -12.04 -11.91
N ILE A 91 8.95 -10.82 -11.66
CA ILE A 91 7.80 -10.55 -10.79
C ILE A 91 6.48 -10.35 -11.56
N GLY A 92 6.53 -10.40 -12.89
CA GLY A 92 5.35 -10.19 -13.72
C GLY A 92 4.82 -8.76 -13.70
N LEU A 93 5.70 -7.77 -13.58
CA LEU A 93 5.39 -6.33 -13.73
C LEU A 93 5.51 -5.96 -15.22
N GLN A 94 4.55 -6.41 -16.01
CA GLN A 94 4.55 -6.27 -17.47
C GLN A 94 3.21 -5.74 -17.95
N LEU A 95 3.23 -4.81 -18.91
CA LEU A 95 2.02 -4.23 -19.51
C LEU A 95 1.41 -5.07 -20.62
N GLU A 96 2.09 -6.16 -21.01
CA GLU A 96 1.59 -7.11 -21.99
C GLU A 96 0.24 -7.71 -21.54
N LYS A 97 -0.63 -8.02 -22.50
CA LYS A 97 -1.97 -8.57 -22.28
C LYS A 97 -2.84 -7.71 -21.34
N PRO A 98 -3.14 -6.45 -21.75
CA PRO A 98 -3.87 -5.51 -20.89
C PRO A 98 -5.23 -6.04 -20.41
N GLN A 99 -5.94 -6.80 -21.23
CA GLN A 99 -7.20 -7.44 -20.82
C GLN A 99 -7.03 -8.39 -19.63
N PHE A 100 -5.88 -9.08 -19.56
CA PHE A 100 -5.61 -10.01 -18.46
C PHE A 100 -5.43 -9.28 -17.14
N TRP A 101 -4.51 -8.30 -17.08
CA TRP A 101 -4.22 -7.63 -15.81
C TRP A 101 -5.33 -6.65 -15.42
N ALA A 102 -5.99 -5.98 -16.38
CA ALA A 102 -7.07 -5.06 -16.08
C ALA A 102 -8.32 -5.79 -15.55
N SER A 103 -8.79 -6.85 -16.21
CA SER A 103 -9.98 -7.60 -15.76
C SER A 103 -9.78 -8.23 -14.38
N ARG A 104 -8.61 -8.80 -14.12
CA ARG A 104 -8.29 -9.41 -12.81
C ARG A 104 -8.08 -8.37 -11.74
N GLY A 105 -7.45 -7.24 -12.09
CA GLY A 105 -7.30 -6.12 -11.18
C GLY A 105 -8.64 -5.50 -10.77
N LEU A 106 -9.54 -5.28 -11.72
CA LEU A 106 -10.91 -4.82 -11.41
C LEU A 106 -11.67 -5.80 -10.53
N LEU A 107 -11.57 -7.10 -10.82
CA LEU A 107 -12.20 -8.14 -9.98
C LEU A 107 -11.66 -8.10 -8.55
N LEU A 108 -10.32 -8.00 -8.38
CA LEU A 108 -9.70 -7.90 -7.07
C LEU A 108 -10.10 -6.60 -6.36
N ALA A 109 -10.10 -5.47 -7.07
CA ALA A 109 -10.52 -4.19 -6.51
C ALA A 109 -11.96 -4.24 -5.99
N ALA A 110 -12.88 -4.85 -6.74
CA ALA A 110 -14.27 -5.03 -6.30
C ALA A 110 -14.36 -6.00 -5.10
N ALA A 111 -13.65 -7.14 -5.16
CA ALA A 111 -13.68 -8.16 -4.11
C ALA A 111 -13.09 -7.68 -2.78
N ILE A 112 -12.15 -6.72 -2.81
CA ILE A 112 -11.55 -6.12 -1.62
C ILE A 112 -12.25 -4.83 -1.23
N GLY A 113 -12.54 -3.94 -2.18
CA GLY A 113 -13.06 -2.60 -1.91
C GLY A 113 -14.47 -2.62 -1.32
N ILE A 114 -15.38 -3.43 -1.87
CA ILE A 114 -16.77 -3.47 -1.39
C ILE A 114 -16.84 -4.00 0.06
N PRO A 115 -16.26 -5.18 0.40
CA PRO A 115 -16.24 -5.63 1.79
C PRO A 115 -15.37 -4.74 2.69
N GLY A 116 -14.29 -4.15 2.15
CA GLY A 116 -13.40 -3.25 2.88
C GLY A 116 -14.12 -1.99 3.37
N LEU A 117 -14.99 -1.40 2.54
CA LEU A 117 -15.83 -0.27 2.96
C LEU A 117 -16.78 -0.68 4.08
N GLY A 118 -17.42 -1.86 3.99
CA GLY A 118 -18.24 -2.41 5.07
C GLY A 118 -17.45 -2.61 6.37
N LEU A 119 -16.25 -3.17 6.26
CA LEU A 119 -15.36 -3.34 7.41
C LEU A 119 -14.99 -1.99 8.04
N TYR A 120 -14.70 -0.97 7.24
CA TYR A 120 -14.40 0.38 7.74
C TYR A 120 -15.57 0.93 8.57
N VAL A 121 -16.79 0.89 8.03
CA VAL A 121 -18.01 1.38 8.73
C VAL A 121 -18.20 0.63 10.06
N VAL A 122 -18.14 -0.71 10.04
CA VAL A 122 -18.25 -1.53 11.26
C VAL A 122 -17.13 -1.21 12.24
N SER A 123 -15.90 -1.07 11.79
CA SER A 123 -14.75 -0.75 12.65
C SER A 123 -14.87 0.63 13.30
N ARG A 124 -15.41 1.60 12.56
CA ARG A 124 -15.72 2.94 13.12
C ARG A 124 -16.79 2.85 14.21
N PHE A 125 -17.89 2.15 13.93
CA PHE A 125 -18.97 1.94 14.88
C PHE A 125 -18.50 1.24 16.16
N LEU A 126 -17.59 0.27 16.05
CA LEU A 126 -17.01 -0.45 17.20
C LEU A 126 -15.86 0.29 17.89
N GLY A 127 -15.47 1.48 17.42
CA GLY A 127 -14.34 2.22 17.98
C GLY A 127 -12.95 1.63 17.66
N LEU A 128 -12.85 0.73 16.70
CA LEU A 128 -11.62 0.02 16.32
C LEU A 128 -10.80 0.73 15.25
N SER A 129 -11.28 1.86 14.72
CA SER A 129 -10.60 2.67 13.72
C SER A 129 -10.69 4.16 14.02
N SER A 130 -9.64 4.93 13.67
CA SER A 130 -9.72 6.38 13.57
C SER A 130 -10.57 6.79 12.36
N ARG A 131 -11.06 8.03 12.35
CA ARG A 131 -11.69 8.60 11.14
C ARG A 131 -10.61 8.76 10.07
N ILE A 132 -10.82 8.14 8.91
CA ILE A 132 -9.88 8.25 7.79
C ILE A 132 -10.35 9.38 6.88
N VAL A 133 -9.42 10.31 6.60
CA VAL A 133 -9.55 11.37 5.59
C VAL A 133 -8.57 11.04 4.47
N PRO A 134 -9.04 10.43 3.37
CA PRO A 134 -8.16 9.94 2.29
C PRO A 134 -7.40 11.04 1.57
N ALA A 135 -8.02 12.22 1.42
CA ALA A 135 -7.40 13.38 0.78
C ALA A 135 -7.96 14.70 1.36
N GLU A 136 -7.07 15.64 1.60
CA GLU A 136 -7.40 17.02 2.01
C GLU A 136 -6.41 17.97 1.31
N LEU A 137 -6.58 18.11 -0.01
CA LEU A 137 -5.85 19.06 -0.83
C LEU A 137 -6.76 20.25 -1.17
N PRO A 138 -6.22 21.47 -1.26
CA PRO A 138 -6.97 22.62 -1.78
C PRO A 138 -7.50 22.34 -3.19
N ASP A 139 -8.53 23.06 -3.60
CA ASP A 139 -9.18 22.92 -4.92
C ASP A 139 -8.33 23.53 -6.04
N TYR A 140 -7.17 22.92 -6.28
CA TYR A 140 -6.25 23.25 -7.35
C TYR A 140 -6.42 22.30 -8.53
N TRP A 141 -6.21 22.78 -9.75
CA TRP A 141 -6.34 21.99 -10.99
C TRP A 141 -5.45 20.74 -11.01
N TRP A 142 -4.33 20.74 -10.30
CA TRP A 142 -3.38 19.63 -10.19
C TRP A 142 -3.71 18.63 -9.08
N ALA A 143 -4.66 18.92 -8.19
CA ALA A 143 -4.96 18.08 -7.03
C ALA A 143 -5.36 16.64 -7.45
N VAL A 144 -6.33 16.51 -8.37
CA VAL A 144 -6.73 15.19 -8.89
C VAL A 144 -5.59 14.45 -9.60
N PRO A 145 -4.83 15.05 -10.53
CA PRO A 145 -3.60 14.43 -11.07
C PRO A 145 -2.62 13.94 -10.01
N ILE A 146 -2.35 14.72 -8.98
CA ILE A 146 -1.45 14.31 -7.88
C ILE A 146 -2.01 13.12 -7.11
N LEU A 147 -3.30 13.10 -6.79
CA LEU A 147 -3.95 11.97 -6.10
C LEU A 147 -3.87 10.68 -6.93
N LEU A 148 -4.06 10.77 -8.25
CA LEU A 148 -3.88 9.62 -9.13
C LEU A 148 -2.43 9.12 -9.17
N LEU A 149 -1.45 10.03 -9.22
CA LEU A 149 -0.03 9.67 -9.15
C LEU A 149 0.33 9.08 -7.79
N ALA A 150 -0.24 9.59 -6.69
CA ALA A 150 -0.07 9.02 -5.35
C ALA A 150 -0.64 7.59 -5.27
N ALA A 151 -1.80 7.33 -5.87
CA ALA A 151 -2.37 5.99 -5.98
C ALA A 151 -1.49 5.03 -6.81
N VAL A 152 -0.93 5.50 -7.94
CA VAL A 152 0.05 4.72 -8.72
C VAL A 152 1.29 4.40 -7.89
N LYS A 153 1.83 5.41 -7.18
CA LYS A 153 3.01 5.23 -6.30
C LYS A 153 2.71 4.20 -5.22
N ALA A 154 1.57 4.27 -4.54
CA ALA A 154 1.20 3.34 -3.48
C ALA A 154 1.09 1.90 -4.02
N GLY A 155 0.36 1.69 -5.11
CA GLY A 155 0.24 0.38 -5.76
C GLY A 155 1.59 -0.20 -6.20
N LEU A 156 2.47 0.61 -6.79
CA LEU A 156 3.82 0.16 -7.16
C LEU A 156 4.67 -0.15 -5.93
N LEU A 157 4.69 0.76 -4.95
CA LEU A 157 5.50 0.60 -3.74
C LEU A 157 5.12 -0.66 -2.97
N GLU A 158 3.85 -0.84 -2.72
CA GLU A 158 3.39 -1.96 -1.88
C GLU A 158 3.42 -3.29 -2.63
N GLU A 159 2.91 -3.35 -3.85
CA GLU A 159 2.84 -4.64 -4.54
C GLU A 159 4.19 -5.11 -5.07
N VAL A 160 5.05 -4.21 -5.54
CA VAL A 160 6.39 -4.61 -5.97
C VAL A 160 7.25 -5.04 -4.79
N LEU A 161 7.20 -4.33 -3.64
CA LEU A 161 8.04 -4.67 -2.48
C LEU A 161 7.51 -5.87 -1.71
N ILE A 162 6.21 -5.85 -1.33
CA ILE A 162 5.65 -6.81 -0.37
C ILE A 162 5.21 -8.11 -1.04
N VAL A 163 4.90 -8.07 -2.33
CA VAL A 163 4.53 -9.28 -3.08
C VAL A 163 5.64 -9.64 -4.07
N GLY A 164 6.00 -8.77 -5.00
CA GLY A 164 6.99 -9.10 -6.03
C GLY A 164 8.37 -9.47 -5.47
N TYR A 165 9.00 -8.51 -4.79
CA TYR A 165 10.36 -8.65 -4.26
C TYR A 165 10.44 -9.60 -3.05
N LEU A 166 9.61 -9.38 -2.03
CA LEU A 166 9.69 -10.16 -0.80
C LEU A 166 9.42 -11.65 -1.04
N PHE A 167 8.45 -12.00 -1.90
CA PHE A 167 8.17 -13.39 -2.26
C PHE A 167 9.35 -14.04 -2.99
N ASP A 168 9.99 -13.32 -3.93
CA ASP A 168 11.18 -13.82 -4.60
C ASP A 168 12.31 -14.13 -3.60
N ARG A 169 12.54 -13.23 -2.64
CA ARG A 169 13.59 -13.40 -1.64
C ARG A 169 13.27 -14.48 -0.61
N LEU A 170 12.03 -14.55 -0.13
CA LEU A 170 11.59 -15.61 0.80
C LEU A 170 11.62 -16.98 0.13
N ALA A 171 11.28 -17.09 -1.15
CA ALA A 171 11.41 -18.34 -1.91
C ALA A 171 12.88 -18.80 -1.99
N LYS A 172 13.82 -17.88 -2.25
CA LYS A 172 15.28 -18.18 -2.25
C LYS A 172 15.80 -18.62 -0.86
N LEU A 173 15.14 -18.18 0.22
CA LEU A 173 15.42 -18.63 1.57
C LEU A 173 14.74 -19.98 1.93
N GLY A 174 13.91 -20.55 1.04
CA GLY A 174 13.23 -21.82 1.23
C GLY A 174 11.91 -21.74 1.98
N PHE A 175 11.31 -20.56 2.14
CA PHE A 175 9.99 -20.42 2.75
C PHE A 175 8.90 -21.00 1.86
N SER A 176 7.93 -21.72 2.46
CA SER A 176 6.76 -22.23 1.76
C SER A 176 5.86 -21.09 1.25
N ASP A 177 5.04 -21.36 0.23
CA ASP A 177 4.10 -20.38 -0.30
C ASP A 177 3.14 -19.83 0.77
N ARG A 178 2.67 -20.67 1.68
CA ARG A 178 1.82 -20.25 2.80
C ARG A 178 2.56 -19.28 3.73
N SER A 179 3.82 -19.59 4.07
CA SER A 179 4.63 -18.70 4.91
C SER A 179 4.90 -17.36 4.23
N GLN A 180 5.19 -17.35 2.92
CA GLN A 180 5.38 -16.13 2.16
C GLN A 180 4.13 -15.24 2.19
N ILE A 181 2.93 -15.83 1.95
CA ILE A 181 1.66 -15.11 2.00
C ILE A 181 1.40 -14.54 3.41
N LEU A 182 1.58 -15.33 4.46
CA LEU A 182 1.32 -14.89 5.84
C LEU A 182 2.27 -13.78 6.29
N ILE A 183 3.58 -13.90 5.98
CA ILE A 183 4.59 -12.87 6.30
C ILE A 183 4.24 -11.56 5.58
N SER A 184 3.96 -11.63 4.28
CA SER A 184 3.56 -10.47 3.49
C SER A 184 2.30 -9.80 4.02
N ALA A 185 1.26 -10.58 4.31
CA ALA A 185 0.00 -10.09 4.86
C ALA A 185 0.19 -9.44 6.24
N ALA A 186 1.01 -10.05 7.12
CA ALA A 186 1.31 -9.50 8.43
C ALA A 186 2.05 -8.15 8.35
N ILE A 187 3.05 -8.04 7.47
CA ILE A 187 3.76 -6.78 7.23
C ILE A 187 2.78 -5.74 6.69
N ARG A 188 1.92 -6.10 5.69
CA ARG A 188 0.91 -5.21 5.12
C ARG A 188 -0.05 -4.69 6.19
N GLY A 189 -0.64 -5.54 6.99
CA GLY A 189 -1.48 -5.12 8.11
C GLY A 189 -0.73 -4.18 9.07
N SER A 190 0.52 -4.48 9.40
CA SER A 190 1.30 -3.75 10.39
C SER A 190 1.53 -2.28 10.01
N TYR A 191 1.87 -1.98 8.75
CA TYR A 191 2.06 -0.58 8.35
C TYR A 191 0.74 0.19 8.11
N HIS A 192 -0.42 -0.46 8.30
CA HIS A 192 -1.73 0.19 8.32
C HIS A 192 -2.32 0.34 9.74
N LEU A 193 -1.59 -0.05 10.79
CA LEU A 193 -2.03 0.11 12.19
C LEU A 193 -2.29 1.58 12.58
N TYR A 194 -1.67 2.54 11.89
CA TYR A 194 -1.94 3.97 12.12
C TYR A 194 -3.39 4.38 11.85
N GLN A 195 -4.15 3.57 11.11
CA GLN A 195 -5.59 3.72 10.85
C GLN A 195 -6.44 3.07 11.95
N GLY A 196 -5.84 2.24 12.81
CA GLY A 196 -6.49 1.43 13.84
C GLY A 196 -6.52 -0.06 13.49
N PHE A 197 -7.17 -0.84 14.36
CA PHE A 197 -7.27 -2.30 14.18
C PHE A 197 -8.07 -2.69 12.93
N GLY A 198 -9.09 -1.91 12.56
CA GLY A 198 -9.83 -2.14 11.32
C GLY A 198 -8.94 -2.01 10.08
N GLY A 199 -8.04 -1.02 10.07
CA GLY A 199 -7.04 -0.84 9.01
C GLY A 199 -6.08 -2.03 8.92
N PHE A 200 -5.59 -2.54 10.06
CA PHE A 200 -4.79 -3.76 10.11
C PHE A 200 -5.53 -4.96 9.53
N ILE A 201 -6.75 -5.25 10.00
CA ILE A 201 -7.53 -6.41 9.56
C ILE A 201 -7.81 -6.36 8.06
N GLY A 202 -8.28 -5.22 7.56
CA GLY A 202 -8.61 -5.05 6.14
C GLY A 202 -7.39 -5.27 5.25
N ASN A 203 -6.26 -4.68 5.61
CA ASN A 203 -5.02 -4.80 4.85
C ASN A 203 -4.33 -6.17 5.01
N PHE A 204 -4.47 -6.81 6.16
CA PHE A 204 -4.03 -8.20 6.35
C PHE A 204 -4.81 -9.15 5.42
N VAL A 205 -6.15 -9.04 5.38
CA VAL A 205 -7.00 -9.85 4.48
C VAL A 205 -6.68 -9.55 3.01
N MET A 206 -6.53 -8.28 2.64
CA MET A 206 -6.07 -7.90 1.30
C MET A 206 -4.73 -8.56 0.96
N GLY A 207 -3.77 -8.58 1.90
CA GLY A 207 -2.48 -9.25 1.75
C GLY A 207 -2.59 -10.75 1.50
N LEU A 208 -3.51 -11.44 2.20
CA LEU A 208 -3.80 -12.87 1.97
C LEU A 208 -4.33 -13.11 0.55
N VAL A 209 -5.31 -12.31 0.14
CA VAL A 209 -5.95 -12.43 -1.20
C VAL A 209 -4.95 -12.10 -2.31
N PHE A 210 -4.19 -11.01 -2.17
CA PHE A 210 -3.19 -10.60 -3.16
C PHE A 210 -2.03 -11.59 -3.24
N GLY A 211 -1.54 -12.09 -2.11
CA GLY A 211 -0.51 -13.11 -2.07
C GLY A 211 -0.95 -14.41 -2.74
N TRP A 212 -2.18 -14.86 -2.47
CA TRP A 212 -2.78 -16.01 -3.15
C TRP A 212 -2.91 -15.77 -4.67
N ALA A 213 -3.42 -14.62 -5.07
CA ALA A 213 -3.59 -14.25 -6.49
C ALA A 213 -2.23 -14.21 -7.21
N TYR A 214 -1.20 -13.67 -6.59
CA TYR A 214 0.15 -13.67 -7.13
C TYR A 214 0.70 -15.10 -7.31
N LYS A 215 0.54 -15.96 -6.32
CA LYS A 215 0.97 -17.37 -6.44
C LYS A 215 0.24 -18.09 -7.57
N LYS A 216 -1.03 -17.77 -7.78
CA LYS A 216 -1.84 -18.37 -8.84
C LYS A 216 -1.47 -17.85 -10.24
N TRP A 217 -1.13 -16.57 -10.37
CA TRP A 217 -0.93 -15.94 -11.70
C TRP A 217 0.53 -15.67 -12.05
N GLY A 218 1.42 -15.61 -11.07
CA GLY A 218 2.83 -15.23 -11.26
C GLY A 218 3.01 -13.81 -11.79
N LYS A 219 2.03 -12.92 -11.56
CA LYS A 219 1.99 -11.57 -12.12
C LYS A 219 1.62 -10.56 -11.03
N VAL A 220 2.51 -9.58 -10.79
CA VAL A 220 2.25 -8.48 -9.85
C VAL A 220 1.38 -7.38 -10.47
N MET A 221 1.38 -7.23 -11.81
CA MET A 221 0.67 -6.14 -12.49
C MET A 221 -0.84 -6.10 -12.19
N PRO A 222 -1.61 -7.22 -12.14
CA PRO A 222 -3.00 -7.19 -11.72
C PRO A 222 -3.21 -6.64 -10.31
N LEU A 223 -2.27 -6.88 -9.39
CA LEU A 223 -2.32 -6.41 -8.01
C LEU A 223 -2.03 -4.90 -7.94
N VAL A 224 -1.02 -4.43 -8.65
CA VAL A 224 -0.71 -3.00 -8.79
C VAL A 224 -1.92 -2.25 -9.33
N PHE A 225 -2.58 -2.78 -10.35
CA PHE A 225 -3.76 -2.15 -10.93
C PHE A 225 -4.97 -2.19 -9.99
N ALA A 226 -5.18 -3.29 -9.27
CA ALA A 226 -6.23 -3.38 -8.26
C ALA A 226 -6.03 -2.35 -7.15
N HIS A 227 -4.81 -2.26 -6.62
CA HIS A 227 -4.43 -1.31 -5.58
C HIS A 227 -4.61 0.14 -6.07
N PHE A 228 -4.12 0.45 -7.26
CA PHE A 228 -4.34 1.75 -7.89
C PHE A 228 -5.83 2.12 -7.94
N ILE A 229 -6.72 1.20 -8.34
CA ILE A 229 -8.16 1.47 -8.39
C ILE A 229 -8.73 1.73 -6.99
N LEU A 230 -8.35 0.93 -5.99
CA LEU A 230 -8.80 1.10 -4.61
C LEU A 230 -8.43 2.49 -4.07
N ASP A 231 -7.17 2.89 -4.26
CA ASP A 231 -6.68 4.18 -3.80
C ASP A 231 -7.23 5.34 -4.62
N ALA A 232 -7.30 5.21 -5.95
CA ALA A 232 -7.86 6.26 -6.80
C ALA A 232 -9.33 6.53 -6.46
N VAL A 233 -10.13 5.48 -6.25
CA VAL A 233 -11.54 5.62 -5.82
C VAL A 233 -11.61 6.25 -4.42
N SER A 234 -10.74 5.85 -3.50
CA SER A 234 -10.70 6.42 -2.15
C SER A 234 -10.28 7.89 -2.17
N PHE A 235 -9.16 8.22 -2.80
CA PHE A 235 -8.56 9.56 -2.76
C PHE A 235 -9.37 10.57 -3.59
N VAL A 236 -9.60 10.25 -4.87
CA VAL A 236 -10.34 11.14 -5.77
C VAL A 236 -11.84 11.15 -5.42
N GLY A 237 -12.42 10.00 -5.10
CA GLY A 237 -13.81 9.93 -4.67
C GLY A 237 -14.05 10.77 -3.42
N TYR A 238 -13.18 10.68 -2.41
CA TYR A 238 -13.29 11.51 -1.22
C TYR A 238 -13.08 13.01 -1.52
N ALA A 239 -12.09 13.35 -2.35
CA ALA A 239 -11.85 14.75 -2.72
C ALA A 239 -13.05 15.40 -3.43
N LEU A 240 -13.77 14.64 -4.27
CA LEU A 240 -14.89 15.16 -5.04
C LEU A 240 -16.22 15.19 -4.27
N ILE A 241 -16.48 14.21 -3.39
CA ILE A 241 -17.78 14.05 -2.75
C ILE A 241 -17.71 13.89 -1.22
N GLY A 242 -16.51 13.80 -0.63
CA GLY A 242 -16.30 13.52 0.79
C GLY A 242 -16.92 14.57 1.71
N ASN A 243 -16.92 15.83 1.33
CA ASN A 243 -17.57 16.92 2.08
C ASN A 243 -19.10 16.77 2.15
N ASN A 244 -19.69 16.04 1.21
CA ASN A 244 -21.15 15.79 1.16
C ASN A 244 -21.52 14.44 1.77
N LEU A 245 -20.53 13.57 1.99
CA LEU A 245 -20.72 12.27 2.64
C LEU A 245 -20.41 12.41 4.13
N GLN A 246 -21.45 12.45 4.96
CA GLN A 246 -21.31 12.32 6.41
C GLN A 246 -20.92 10.87 6.77
N LEU A 247 -19.76 10.43 6.30
CA LEU A 247 -19.23 9.13 6.71
C LEU A 247 -18.80 9.21 8.19
N PRO A 248 -19.08 8.17 8.98
CA PRO A 248 -18.83 8.15 10.42
C PRO A 248 -17.34 8.20 10.77
#